data_067dbbf7a74693d872c4e3c65f3dc6f5
#
_entry.id   067dbbf7a74693d872c4e3c65f3dc6f5
#
_cell.length_a   1.000
_cell.length_b   1.000
_cell.length_c   1.000
_cell.angle_alpha   90.00
_cell.angle_beta   90.00
_cell.angle_gamma   90.00
#
_symmetry.space_group_name_H-M   'P 1'
#
loop_
_entity.id
_entity.type
_entity.pdbx_description
1 polymer ?
#
loop_
_entity_poly.entity_id
_entity_poly.type
_entity_poly.pdbx_seq_one_letter_code
_entity_poly.pdbx_strand_id
1 'polypeptide(L)'
;MKQASKSQKRVEFLDLISESITHEDIFGTLNYKKKSEDQIKQFIYPHLVRDLTNYVVSEGEEDKEKAKEVVKSSIKWEGDVNTTVNHILFMGTRNRPDMVVEMNGIKIAIEFKKGQSGADLRAGIGQSLIYATHYDFVLYLFVDISDDKRIQNAQGGVNEQAVCNELWNNYNIKFIVA
;
A
#
# COMPACT_ATOMS: atom_id res chain seq x y z
N MET A 1 8.58 20.54 -5.53
CA MET A 1 8.88 19.24 -4.86
C MET A 1 9.73 18.40 -5.80
N LYS A 2 10.82 17.78 -5.32
CA LYS A 2 11.55 16.80 -6.13
C LYS A 2 10.73 15.52 -6.15
N GLN A 3 10.25 15.13 -7.33
CA GLN A 3 9.66 13.82 -7.55
C GLN A 3 10.70 12.74 -7.23
N ALA A 4 10.30 11.68 -6.52
CA ALA A 4 11.18 10.58 -6.18
C ALA A 4 11.77 9.96 -7.45
N SER A 5 13.08 9.69 -7.44
CA SER A 5 13.72 8.98 -8.56
C SER A 5 13.14 7.56 -8.63
N LYS A 6 12.56 7.20 -9.77
CA LYS A 6 12.09 5.83 -10.08
C LYS A 6 13.28 4.95 -10.49
N SER A 7 14.34 4.93 -9.68
CA SER A 7 15.44 3.99 -9.93
C SER A 7 14.94 2.55 -9.79
N GLN A 8 15.58 1.63 -10.51
CA GLN A 8 15.20 0.22 -10.52
C GLN A 8 15.06 -0.36 -9.11
N LYS A 9 16.05 -0.17 -8.23
CA LYS A 9 16.01 -0.66 -6.84
C LYS A 9 14.81 -0.13 -6.03
N ARG A 10 14.42 1.12 -6.25
CA ARG A 10 13.29 1.72 -5.54
C ARG A 10 11.97 1.13 -6.02
N VAL A 11 11.87 0.84 -7.32
CA VAL A 11 10.70 0.18 -7.92
C VAL A 11 10.61 -1.28 -7.46
N GLU A 12 11.74 -2.02 -7.48
CA GLU A 12 11.80 -3.39 -6.96
C GLU A 12 11.36 -3.48 -5.49
N PHE A 13 11.77 -2.51 -4.65
CA PHE A 13 11.31 -2.45 -3.27
C PHE A 13 9.81 -2.17 -3.15
N LEU A 14 9.27 -1.27 -3.98
CA LEU A 14 7.84 -1.02 -4.07
C LEU A 14 7.07 -2.26 -4.54
N ASP A 15 7.61 -2.99 -5.51
CA ASP A 15 7.01 -4.22 -6.04
C ASP A 15 6.97 -5.32 -4.97
N LEU A 16 8.05 -5.49 -4.20
CA LEU A 16 8.08 -6.40 -3.06
C LEU A 16 6.94 -6.10 -2.05
N ILE A 17 6.77 -4.83 -1.67
CA ILE A 17 5.69 -4.44 -0.76
C ILE A 17 4.32 -4.69 -1.40
N SER A 18 4.18 -4.36 -2.68
CA SER A 18 2.96 -4.59 -3.45
C SER A 18 2.57 -6.08 -3.46
N GLU A 19 3.51 -6.97 -3.73
CA GLU A 19 3.32 -8.42 -3.73
C GLU A 19 2.97 -8.93 -2.32
N SER A 20 3.66 -8.44 -1.29
CA SER A 20 3.41 -8.82 0.10
C SER A 20 1.99 -8.49 0.56
N ILE A 21 1.45 -7.32 0.17
CA ILE A 21 0.10 -6.89 0.58
C ILE A 21 -1.02 -7.49 -0.27
N THR A 22 -0.69 -8.07 -1.42
CA THR A 22 -1.65 -8.72 -2.34
C THR A 22 -1.46 -10.23 -2.41
N HIS A 23 -0.69 -10.81 -1.49
CA HIS A 23 -0.34 -12.22 -1.50
C HIS A 23 -1.58 -13.11 -1.62
N GLU A 24 -1.47 -14.19 -2.39
CA GLU A 24 -2.57 -15.11 -2.65
C GLU A 24 -3.15 -15.72 -1.36
N ASP A 25 -2.30 -16.00 -0.35
CA ASP A 25 -2.74 -16.49 0.96
C ASP A 25 -3.69 -15.52 1.67
N ILE A 26 -3.62 -14.22 1.38
CA ILE A 26 -4.49 -13.20 1.96
C ILE A 26 -5.86 -13.23 1.26
N PHE A 27 -5.88 -13.05 -0.04
CA PHE A 27 -7.13 -12.87 -0.79
C PHE A 27 -7.74 -14.18 -1.30
N GLY A 28 -6.94 -15.26 -1.43
CA GLY A 28 -7.42 -16.59 -1.80
C GLY A 28 -8.05 -17.36 -0.64
N THR A 29 -7.60 -17.12 0.61
CA THR A 29 -8.07 -17.88 1.78
C THR A 29 -8.98 -17.09 2.71
N LEU A 30 -8.78 -15.77 2.78
CA LEU A 30 -9.56 -14.89 3.64
C LEU A 30 -10.93 -14.59 3.03
N ASN A 31 -11.99 -14.82 3.79
CA ASN A 31 -13.31 -14.32 3.40
C ASN A 31 -13.38 -12.79 3.63
N TYR A 32 -12.64 -12.02 2.81
CA TYR A 32 -12.49 -10.57 2.94
C TYR A 32 -13.80 -9.81 2.76
N LYS A 33 -14.80 -10.37 2.06
CA LYS A 33 -16.13 -9.75 1.94
C LYS A 33 -16.78 -9.52 3.30
N LYS A 34 -16.57 -10.43 4.26
CA LYS A 34 -17.11 -10.35 5.63
C LYS A 34 -16.18 -9.66 6.64
N LYS A 35 -14.99 -9.26 6.23
CA LYS A 35 -14.01 -8.60 7.11
C LYS A 35 -14.08 -7.09 6.98
N SER A 36 -13.83 -6.36 8.06
CA SER A 36 -13.60 -4.90 7.99
C SER A 36 -12.26 -4.59 7.34
N GLU A 37 -12.05 -3.34 6.92
CA GLU A 37 -10.74 -2.89 6.41
C GLU A 37 -9.64 -3.16 7.45
N ASP A 38 -9.88 -2.89 8.72
CA ASP A 38 -8.92 -3.13 9.80
C ASP A 38 -8.58 -4.62 9.97
N GLN A 39 -9.57 -5.49 9.86
CA GLN A 39 -9.32 -6.93 9.91
C GLN A 39 -8.48 -7.41 8.72
N ILE A 40 -8.69 -6.84 7.53
CA ILE A 40 -7.86 -7.16 6.36
C ILE A 40 -6.42 -6.66 6.59
N LYS A 41 -6.24 -5.43 7.07
CA LYS A 41 -4.92 -4.87 7.42
C LYS A 41 -4.17 -5.73 8.46
N GLN A 42 -4.89 -6.25 9.47
CA GLN A 42 -4.32 -7.17 10.45
C GLN A 42 -3.82 -8.50 9.85
N PHE A 43 -4.46 -8.98 8.78
CA PHE A 43 -3.97 -10.16 8.04
C PHE A 43 -2.76 -9.83 7.15
N ILE A 44 -2.74 -8.64 6.57
CA ILE A 44 -1.65 -8.19 5.68
C ILE A 44 -0.36 -7.95 6.46
N TYR A 45 -0.44 -7.34 7.64
CA TYR A 45 0.73 -6.91 8.42
C TYR A 45 1.76 -8.02 8.68
N PRO A 46 1.40 -9.25 9.11
CA PRO A 46 2.37 -10.32 9.30
C PRO A 46 3.08 -10.77 8.01
N HIS A 47 2.38 -10.77 6.87
CA HIS A 47 2.97 -11.08 5.58
C HIS A 47 4.00 -10.01 5.18
N LEU A 48 3.64 -8.75 5.31
CA LEU A 48 4.54 -7.63 5.05
C LEU A 48 5.79 -7.69 5.93
N VAL A 49 5.64 -7.95 7.25
CA VAL A 49 6.78 -8.10 8.17
C VAL A 49 7.66 -9.27 7.76
N ARG A 50 7.08 -10.43 7.40
CA ARG A 50 7.84 -11.61 6.96
C ARG A 50 8.67 -11.32 5.72
N ASP A 51 8.06 -10.74 4.70
CA ASP A 51 8.70 -10.56 3.41
C ASP A 51 9.77 -9.46 3.46
N LEU A 52 9.50 -8.37 4.17
CA LEU A 52 10.51 -7.35 4.42
C LEU A 52 11.65 -7.86 5.32
N THR A 53 11.39 -8.76 6.27
CA THR A 53 12.45 -9.41 7.06
C THR A 53 13.36 -10.25 6.16
N ASN A 54 12.77 -11.05 5.26
CA ASN A 54 13.54 -11.84 4.31
C ASN A 54 14.35 -10.94 3.36
N TYR A 55 13.80 -9.83 2.93
CA TYR A 55 14.51 -8.83 2.13
C TYR A 55 15.72 -8.25 2.89
N VAL A 56 15.56 -7.83 4.15
CA VAL A 56 16.66 -7.28 4.96
C VAL A 56 17.77 -8.31 5.17
N VAL A 57 17.40 -9.58 5.39
CA VAL A 57 18.37 -10.68 5.49
C VAL A 57 19.11 -10.88 4.16
N SER A 58 18.42 -10.81 3.02
CA SER A 58 19.06 -10.94 1.71
C SER A 58 19.99 -9.79 1.36
N GLU A 59 19.78 -8.60 1.94
CA GLU A 59 20.67 -7.43 1.80
C GLU A 59 21.87 -7.46 2.75
N GLY A 60 22.02 -8.50 3.60
CA GLY A 60 23.25 -8.75 4.36
C GLY A 60 23.11 -8.69 5.89
N GLU A 61 21.91 -8.54 6.46
CA GLU A 61 21.72 -8.72 7.91
C GLU A 61 21.65 -10.21 8.23
N GLU A 62 22.64 -10.74 8.93
CA GLU A 62 22.72 -12.18 9.26
C GLU A 62 21.80 -12.57 10.41
N ASP A 63 21.47 -11.64 11.32
CA ASP A 63 20.57 -11.87 12.46
C ASP A 63 19.12 -11.61 12.06
N LYS A 64 18.35 -12.68 11.93
CA LYS A 64 16.95 -12.62 11.51
C LYS A 64 16.05 -11.90 12.53
N GLU A 65 16.31 -12.03 13.83
CA GLU A 65 15.49 -11.35 14.84
C GLU A 65 15.78 -9.84 14.82
N LYS A 66 17.04 -9.46 14.64
CA LYS A 66 17.41 -8.07 14.46
C LYS A 66 16.82 -7.47 13.16
N ALA A 67 16.86 -8.22 12.04
CA ALA A 67 16.19 -7.84 10.81
C ALA A 67 14.70 -7.57 11.03
N LYS A 68 14.03 -8.45 11.78
CA LYS A 68 12.61 -8.33 12.10
C LYS A 68 12.29 -7.11 12.99
N GLU A 69 13.16 -6.78 13.94
CA GLU A 69 13.01 -5.57 14.76
C GLU A 69 13.15 -4.31 13.91
N VAL A 70 14.14 -4.26 13.01
CA VAL A 70 14.34 -3.17 12.06
C VAL A 70 13.09 -3.00 11.19
N VAL A 71 12.55 -4.09 10.65
CA VAL A 71 11.33 -4.06 9.82
C VAL A 71 10.14 -3.54 10.61
N LYS A 72 9.90 -4.07 11.82
CA LYS A 72 8.78 -3.61 12.65
C LYS A 72 8.86 -2.12 12.96
N SER A 73 10.06 -1.59 13.22
CA SER A 73 10.26 -0.16 13.48
C SER A 73 10.07 0.70 12.23
N SER A 74 10.21 0.10 11.04
CA SER A 74 10.05 0.76 9.74
C SER A 74 8.60 0.84 9.26
N ILE A 75 7.68 0.08 9.88
CA ILE A 75 6.27 0.05 9.53
C ILE A 75 5.48 0.81 10.60
N LYS A 76 4.72 1.81 10.16
CA LYS A 76 3.79 2.57 11.01
C LYS A 76 2.39 2.34 10.51
N TRP A 77 1.44 1.98 11.39
CA TRP A 77 0.06 1.78 11.00
C TRP A 77 -0.90 2.00 12.18
N GLU A 78 -2.16 2.28 11.90
CA GLU A 78 -3.17 2.61 12.93
C GLU A 78 -3.46 1.49 13.92
N GLY A 79 -3.24 0.24 13.54
CA GLY A 79 -3.45 -0.93 14.40
C GLY A 79 -2.36 -1.16 15.45
N ASP A 80 -1.25 -0.42 15.41
CA ASP A 80 -0.18 -0.49 16.39
C ASP A 80 -0.18 0.77 17.27
N VAL A 81 -0.49 0.58 18.55
CA VAL A 81 -0.52 1.66 19.56
C VAL A 81 0.84 2.30 19.81
N ASN A 82 1.93 1.63 19.43
CA ASN A 82 3.30 2.13 19.59
C ASN A 82 3.79 2.95 18.39
N THR A 83 3.02 3.00 17.31
CA THR A 83 3.40 3.75 16.10
C THR A 83 2.38 4.85 15.82
N THR A 84 2.86 5.96 15.27
CA THR A 84 2.00 7.08 14.86
C THR A 84 2.25 7.38 13.39
N VAL A 85 1.21 7.27 12.58
CA VAL A 85 1.22 7.76 11.20
C VAL A 85 0.92 9.26 11.22
N ASN A 86 1.80 10.05 10.63
CA ASN A 86 1.65 11.50 10.59
C ASN A 86 0.48 11.93 9.70
N HIS A 87 -0.22 12.98 10.12
CA HIS A 87 -1.29 13.60 9.34
C HIS A 87 -0.72 14.56 8.31
N ILE A 88 -1.35 14.59 7.16
CA ILE A 88 -1.19 15.62 6.14
C ILE A 88 -2.41 16.54 6.23
N LEU A 89 -2.18 17.81 6.49
CA LEU A 89 -3.26 18.81 6.51
C LEU A 89 -3.54 19.31 5.09
N PHE A 90 -4.77 19.17 4.66
CA PHE A 90 -5.23 19.72 3.39
C PHE A 90 -6.64 20.31 3.55
N MET A 91 -6.80 21.58 3.22
CA MET A 91 -8.08 22.31 3.31
C MET A 91 -8.77 22.17 4.68
N GLY A 92 -8.00 22.21 5.77
CA GLY A 92 -8.49 22.07 7.14
C GLY A 92 -8.84 20.63 7.56
N THR A 93 -8.69 19.66 6.68
CA THR A 93 -8.91 18.24 6.98
C THR A 93 -7.59 17.52 7.27
N ARG A 94 -7.65 16.52 8.13
CA ARG A 94 -6.51 15.65 8.44
C ARG A 94 -6.62 14.40 7.58
N ASN A 95 -5.60 14.19 6.75
CA ASN A 95 -5.48 13.01 5.90
C ASN A 95 -4.32 12.16 6.45
N ARG A 96 -4.53 10.87 6.57
CA ARG A 96 -3.56 9.94 7.13
C ARG A 96 -3.61 8.63 6.37
N PRO A 97 -2.48 8.13 5.81
CA PRO A 97 -2.44 6.80 5.22
C PRO A 97 -2.76 5.72 6.26
N ASP A 98 -3.33 4.63 5.83
CA ASP A 98 -3.58 3.46 6.69
C ASP A 98 -2.29 2.85 7.23
N MET A 99 -1.25 2.82 6.38
CA MET A 99 0.06 2.29 6.73
C MET A 99 1.16 3.07 6.02
N VAL A 100 2.34 3.16 6.64
CA VAL A 100 3.55 3.75 6.05
C VAL A 100 4.70 2.79 6.25
N VAL A 101 5.47 2.54 5.19
CA VAL A 101 6.75 1.84 5.24
C VAL A 101 7.86 2.85 4.97
N GLU A 102 8.78 2.99 5.92
CA GLU A 102 9.93 3.90 5.80
C GLU A 102 11.23 3.10 5.97
N MET A 103 11.87 2.75 4.86
CA MET A 103 13.08 1.92 4.84
C MET A 103 14.00 2.33 3.68
N ASN A 104 15.31 2.23 3.90
CA ASN A 104 16.34 2.53 2.88
C ASN A 104 16.21 3.94 2.27
N GLY A 105 15.73 4.91 3.07
CA GLY A 105 15.51 6.28 2.61
C GLY A 105 14.32 6.43 1.66
N ILE A 106 13.44 5.43 1.59
CA ILE A 106 12.22 5.44 0.80
C ILE A 106 11.03 5.47 1.74
N LYS A 107 10.05 6.34 1.46
CA LYS A 107 8.82 6.46 2.21
C LYS A 107 7.64 6.07 1.32
N ILE A 108 6.95 5.01 1.68
CA ILE A 108 5.81 4.49 0.93
C ILE A 108 4.56 4.62 1.81
N ALA A 109 3.56 5.35 1.32
CA ALA A 109 2.23 5.36 1.92
C ALA A 109 1.40 4.22 1.31
N ILE A 110 0.60 3.56 2.14
CA ILE A 110 -0.32 2.51 1.71
C ILE A 110 -1.72 2.91 2.17
N GLU A 111 -2.63 2.98 1.20
CA GLU A 111 -4.06 3.25 1.42
C GLU A 111 -4.85 2.01 1.04
N PHE A 112 -5.72 1.57 1.96
CA PHE A 112 -6.64 0.46 1.75
C PHE A 112 -8.06 0.99 1.62
N LYS A 113 -8.77 0.48 0.65
CA LYS A 113 -10.18 0.76 0.50
C LYS A 113 -10.92 -0.50 0.14
N LYS A 114 -11.91 -0.83 0.94
CA LYS A 114 -12.87 -1.89 0.66
C LYS A 114 -14.16 -1.27 0.13
N GLY A 115 -14.58 -1.68 -1.05
CA GLY A 115 -15.77 -1.09 -1.66
C GLY A 115 -16.33 -1.89 -2.81
N GLN A 116 -17.46 -1.44 -3.33
CA GLN A 116 -18.14 -2.05 -4.47
C GLN A 116 -18.58 -1.03 -5.51
N SER A 117 -18.22 0.23 -5.31
CA SER A 117 -18.67 1.33 -6.16
C SER A 117 -17.51 2.19 -6.67
N GLY A 118 -17.73 2.83 -7.81
CA GLY A 118 -16.79 3.83 -8.33
C GLY A 118 -16.62 5.06 -7.42
N ALA A 119 -17.56 5.31 -6.51
CA ALA A 119 -17.43 6.37 -5.52
C ALA A 119 -16.36 6.03 -4.48
N ASP A 120 -16.39 4.79 -3.96
CA ASP A 120 -15.40 4.29 -3.01
C ASP A 120 -14.00 4.31 -3.62
N LEU A 121 -13.89 3.85 -4.88
CA LEU A 121 -12.63 3.85 -5.63
C LEU A 121 -12.07 5.26 -5.81
N ARG A 122 -12.90 6.24 -6.23
CA ARG A 122 -12.45 7.63 -6.42
C ARG A 122 -12.06 8.30 -5.12
N ALA A 123 -12.70 7.98 -4.00
CA ALA A 123 -12.32 8.51 -2.70
C ALA A 123 -10.88 8.15 -2.32
N GLY A 124 -10.48 6.88 -2.50
CA GLY A 124 -9.10 6.45 -2.25
C GLY A 124 -8.09 7.04 -3.22
N ILE A 125 -8.45 7.24 -4.51
CA ILE A 125 -7.58 7.96 -5.47
C ILE A 125 -7.36 9.40 -4.98
N GLY A 126 -8.39 10.10 -4.53
CA GLY A 126 -8.28 11.46 -3.99
C GLY A 126 -7.35 11.53 -2.78
N GLN A 127 -7.45 10.60 -1.84
CA GLN A 127 -6.54 10.49 -0.69
C GLN A 127 -5.10 10.20 -1.16
N SER A 128 -4.92 9.27 -2.09
CA SER A 128 -3.61 8.91 -2.63
C SER A 128 -2.89 10.09 -3.30
N LEU A 129 -3.61 10.97 -3.99
CA LEU A 129 -3.04 12.20 -4.57
C LEU A 129 -2.52 13.16 -3.49
N ILE A 130 -3.21 13.25 -2.35
CA ILE A 130 -2.73 14.04 -1.20
C ILE A 130 -1.44 13.41 -0.64
N TYR A 131 -1.41 12.09 -0.48
CA TYR A 131 -0.23 11.38 0.04
C TYR A 131 0.98 11.49 -0.90
N ALA A 132 0.78 11.46 -2.20
CA ALA A 132 1.85 11.60 -3.19
C ALA A 132 2.61 12.93 -3.09
N THR A 133 2.08 13.92 -2.37
CA THR A 133 2.78 15.18 -2.09
C THR A 133 3.86 15.06 -1.01
N HIS A 134 3.83 14.00 -0.18
CA HIS A 134 4.68 13.84 1.01
C HIS A 134 5.48 12.53 1.01
N TYR A 135 5.06 11.53 0.24
CA TYR A 135 5.69 10.23 0.16
C TYR A 135 6.36 10.03 -1.20
N ASP A 136 7.38 9.18 -1.24
CA ASP A 136 8.08 8.86 -2.49
C ASP A 136 7.19 8.06 -3.43
N PHE A 137 6.42 7.15 -2.87
CA PHE A 137 5.43 6.33 -3.57
C PHE A 137 4.15 6.18 -2.74
N VAL A 138 3.06 5.94 -3.41
CA VAL A 138 1.79 5.53 -2.81
C VAL A 138 1.35 4.21 -3.41
N LEU A 139 1.02 3.24 -2.56
CA LEU A 139 0.29 2.03 -2.93
C LEU A 139 -1.17 2.24 -2.57
N TYR A 140 -2.04 2.23 -3.55
CA TYR A 140 -3.47 2.24 -3.31
C TYR A 140 -4.04 0.86 -3.64
N LEU A 141 -4.45 0.12 -2.61
CA LEU A 141 -5.09 -1.18 -2.72
C LEU A 141 -6.60 -1.04 -2.55
N PHE A 142 -7.33 -1.27 -3.62
CA PHE A 142 -8.79 -1.37 -3.60
C PHE A 142 -9.22 -2.83 -3.54
N VAL A 143 -9.97 -3.20 -2.52
CA VAL A 143 -10.53 -4.55 -2.35
C VAL A 143 -11.96 -4.55 -2.87
N ASP A 144 -12.17 -5.14 -4.06
CA ASP A 144 -13.48 -5.22 -4.68
C ASP A 144 -14.33 -6.30 -3.99
N ILE A 145 -15.41 -5.87 -3.33
CA ILE A 145 -16.35 -6.76 -2.66
C ILE A 145 -17.67 -6.94 -3.43
N SER A 146 -17.78 -6.37 -4.63
CA SER A 146 -18.95 -6.60 -5.48
C SER A 146 -19.09 -8.08 -5.84
N ASP A 147 -20.33 -8.52 -6.05
CA ASP A 147 -20.58 -9.94 -6.38
C ASP A 147 -20.12 -10.28 -7.79
N ASP A 148 -20.24 -9.35 -8.71
CA ASP A 148 -19.83 -9.51 -10.12
C ASP A 148 -18.35 -9.18 -10.36
N LYS A 149 -17.62 -8.73 -9.33
CA LYS A 149 -16.22 -8.35 -9.43
C LYS A 149 -15.93 -7.36 -10.58
N ARG A 150 -16.86 -6.47 -10.84
CA ARG A 150 -16.81 -5.59 -12.02
C ARG A 150 -15.61 -4.65 -12.04
N ILE A 151 -15.18 -4.15 -10.86
CA ILE A 151 -14.02 -3.26 -10.76
C ILE A 151 -12.74 -4.07 -10.99
N GLN A 152 -12.64 -5.25 -10.37
CA GLN A 152 -11.52 -6.16 -10.57
C GLN A 152 -11.43 -6.62 -12.03
N ASN A 153 -12.55 -6.99 -12.64
CA ASN A 153 -12.61 -7.43 -14.03
C ASN A 153 -12.31 -6.33 -15.05
N ALA A 154 -12.54 -5.06 -14.68
CA ALA A 154 -12.28 -3.91 -15.56
C ALA A 154 -10.80 -3.53 -15.65
N GLN A 155 -9.91 -4.02 -14.79
CA GLN A 155 -8.48 -3.62 -14.74
C GLN A 155 -7.74 -3.70 -16.09
N GLY A 156 -8.12 -4.66 -16.96
CA GLY A 156 -7.54 -4.84 -18.28
C GLY A 156 -8.03 -3.84 -19.34
N GLY A 157 -9.01 -2.99 -19.02
CA GLY A 157 -9.57 -2.03 -19.97
C GLY A 157 -8.58 -0.93 -20.37
N VAL A 158 -8.67 -0.47 -21.60
CA VAL A 158 -7.73 0.54 -22.16
C VAL A 158 -7.80 1.85 -21.39
N ASN A 159 -9.00 2.30 -21.01
CA ASN A 159 -9.19 3.52 -20.25
C ASN A 159 -8.66 3.39 -18.82
N GLU A 160 -8.90 2.25 -18.18
CA GLU A 160 -8.45 1.93 -16.85
C GLU A 160 -6.92 1.90 -16.78
N GLN A 161 -6.30 1.25 -17.75
CA GLN A 161 -4.84 1.24 -17.86
C GLN A 161 -4.26 2.63 -18.14
N ALA A 162 -4.92 3.45 -18.95
CA ALA A 162 -4.48 4.81 -19.18
C ALA A 162 -4.49 5.64 -17.87
N VAL A 163 -5.53 5.52 -17.05
CA VAL A 163 -5.61 6.19 -15.75
C VAL A 163 -4.54 5.64 -14.79
N CYS A 164 -4.35 4.33 -14.71
CA CYS A 164 -3.31 3.73 -13.87
C CYS A 164 -1.90 4.19 -14.29
N ASN A 165 -1.64 4.26 -15.59
CA ASN A 165 -0.37 4.77 -16.12
C ASN A 165 -0.15 6.25 -15.79
N GLU A 166 -1.21 7.07 -15.86
CA GLU A 166 -1.15 8.48 -15.49
C GLU A 166 -0.81 8.65 -14.00
N LEU A 167 -1.50 7.90 -13.13
CA LEU A 167 -1.24 7.89 -11.69
C LEU A 167 0.20 7.46 -11.38
N TRP A 168 0.68 6.43 -12.08
CA TRP A 168 2.04 5.93 -11.90
C TRP A 168 3.09 6.92 -12.43
N ASN A 169 2.92 7.41 -13.65
CA ASN A 169 3.94 8.20 -14.31
C ASN A 169 4.10 9.60 -13.71
N ASN A 170 3.01 10.24 -13.31
CA ASN A 170 3.02 11.63 -12.88
C ASN A 170 2.96 11.79 -11.35
N TYR A 171 2.43 10.81 -10.63
CA TYR A 171 2.21 10.93 -9.18
C TYR A 171 2.90 9.85 -8.35
N ASN A 172 3.57 8.86 -8.95
CA ASN A 172 4.17 7.71 -8.25
C ASN A 172 3.12 6.91 -7.43
N ILE A 173 1.90 6.85 -7.92
CA ILE A 173 0.83 6.08 -7.30
C ILE A 173 0.68 4.76 -8.06
N LYS A 174 0.95 3.63 -7.40
CA LYS A 174 0.66 2.29 -7.91
C LYS A 174 -0.72 1.89 -7.41
N PHE A 175 -1.67 1.77 -8.34
CA PHE A 175 -3.04 1.33 -8.06
C PHE A 175 -3.17 -0.17 -8.28
N ILE A 176 -3.79 -0.86 -7.33
CA ILE A 176 -3.98 -2.31 -7.33
C ILE A 176 -5.41 -2.62 -6.93
N VAL A 177 -6.02 -3.61 -7.58
CA VAL A 177 -7.33 -4.16 -7.20
C VAL A 177 -7.19 -5.63 -6.84
N ALA A 178 -7.79 -6.05 -5.71
CA ALA A 178 -7.83 -7.42 -5.23
C ALA A 178 -9.27 -7.89 -4.99
#